data_237fde0a834c856e33c937ec6bfa9031
#
_entry.id   237fde0a834c856e33c937ec6bfa9031
#
_cell.length_a   1.000
_cell.length_b   1.000
_cell.length_c   1.000
_cell.angle_alpha   90.00
_cell.angle_beta   90.00
_cell.angle_gamma   90.00
#
_symmetry.space_group_name_H-M   'P 1'
#
loop_
_entity.id
_entity.type
_entity.pdbx_description
1 polymer ?
#
loop_
_entity_poly.entity_id
_entity_poly.type
_entity_poly.pdbx_seq_one_letter_code
_entity_poly.pdbx_strand_id
1 'polypeptide(L)'
;MCTNYRIPPAELFPIFFDAYAPTFDYPPEAWPLYEAPILVRDGEATRPAVRRASFGLRPPWAKDPKFARKTYNARSETVAELASYRKPWRLR
;
A
#
# COMPACT_ATOMS: atom_id res chain seq x y z
N MET A 1 9.01 -12.75 6.11
CA MET A 1 8.61 -11.33 6.15
C MET A 1 9.06 -10.62 4.88
N CYS A 2 8.21 -9.72 4.36
CA CYS A 2 8.56 -8.96 3.17
C CYS A 2 9.36 -7.72 3.55
N THR A 3 10.49 -7.49 2.88
CA THR A 3 11.29 -6.28 3.04
C THR A 3 11.18 -5.36 1.82
N ASN A 4 10.80 -5.93 0.67
CA ASN A 4 10.58 -5.20 -0.56
C ASN A 4 9.71 -6.03 -1.50
N TYR A 5 9.19 -5.39 -2.54
CA TYR A 5 8.47 -6.08 -3.61
C TYR A 5 8.73 -5.40 -4.94
N ARG A 6 8.57 -6.17 -6.03
CA ARG A 6 8.69 -5.63 -7.40
C ARG A 6 7.35 -5.09 -7.88
N ILE A 7 7.43 -3.99 -8.61
CA ILE A 7 6.25 -3.32 -9.16
C ILE A 7 6.26 -3.53 -10.68
N PRO A 8 5.12 -3.96 -11.28
CA PRO A 8 5.07 -4.10 -12.73
C PRO A 8 5.27 -2.77 -13.46
N PRO A 9 5.81 -2.79 -14.69
CA PRO A 9 5.84 -1.60 -15.54
C PRO A 9 4.44 -1.06 -15.79
N ALA A 10 4.32 0.24 -16.01
CA ALA A 10 3.03 0.93 -16.16
C ALA A 10 2.16 0.32 -17.27
N GLU A 11 2.75 -0.09 -18.38
CA GLU A 11 2.03 -0.66 -19.52
C GLU A 11 1.36 -2.00 -19.24
N LEU A 12 1.73 -2.69 -18.15
CA LEU A 12 1.12 -3.95 -17.77
C LEU A 12 -0.15 -3.78 -16.92
N PHE A 13 -0.41 -2.59 -16.39
CA PHE A 13 -1.58 -2.36 -15.52
C PHE A 13 -2.91 -2.63 -16.23
N PRO A 14 -3.14 -2.16 -17.48
CA PRO A 14 -4.37 -2.50 -18.17
C PRO A 14 -4.54 -4.00 -18.47
N ILE A 15 -3.43 -4.70 -18.66
CA ILE A 15 -3.43 -6.13 -19.05
C ILE A 15 -3.74 -7.02 -17.85
N PHE A 16 -3.03 -6.81 -16.72
CA PHE A 16 -3.11 -7.70 -15.56
C PHE A 16 -4.14 -7.29 -14.53
N PHE A 17 -4.47 -6.00 -14.43
CA PHE A 17 -5.29 -5.48 -13.33
C PHE A 17 -6.58 -4.82 -13.78
N ASP A 18 -6.83 -4.74 -15.09
CA ASP A 18 -7.97 -4.00 -15.65
C ASP A 18 -8.02 -2.57 -15.11
N ALA A 19 -6.87 -1.94 -14.97
CA ALA A 19 -6.72 -0.59 -14.43
C ALA A 19 -5.96 0.28 -15.42
N TYR A 20 -6.20 1.59 -15.39
CA TYR A 20 -5.40 2.51 -16.18
C TYR A 20 -3.96 2.54 -15.66
N ALA A 21 -3.01 2.80 -16.57
CA ALA A 21 -1.61 2.93 -16.18
C ALA A 21 -1.42 4.07 -15.19
N PRO A 22 -0.49 3.93 -14.21
CA PRO A 22 -0.14 5.05 -13.34
C PRO A 22 0.34 6.27 -14.14
N THR A 23 -0.07 7.46 -13.70
CA THR A 23 0.32 8.73 -14.34
C THR A 23 1.51 9.39 -13.66
N PHE A 24 2.12 8.71 -12.71
CA PHE A 24 3.28 9.19 -11.95
C PHE A 24 4.42 8.19 -12.05
N ASP A 25 5.64 8.69 -11.87
CA ASP A 25 6.83 7.84 -11.85
C ASP A 25 6.93 7.07 -10.54
N TYR A 26 7.46 5.85 -10.62
CA TYR A 26 7.70 5.00 -9.46
C TYR A 26 8.90 4.08 -9.72
N PRO A 27 9.61 3.66 -8.65
CA PRO A 27 10.74 2.75 -8.82
C PRO A 27 10.27 1.33 -9.17
N PRO A 28 11.13 0.50 -9.80
CA PRO A 28 10.79 -0.90 -10.11
C PRO A 28 10.67 -1.78 -8.88
N GLU A 29 11.24 -1.38 -7.75
CA GLU A 29 11.12 -2.06 -6.46
C GLU A 29 10.71 -1.07 -5.38
N ALA A 30 9.81 -1.49 -4.51
CA ALA A 30 9.40 -0.70 -3.34
C ALA A 30 10.00 -1.28 -2.07
N TRP A 31 10.70 -0.44 -1.33
CA TRP A 31 11.19 -0.70 0.02
C TRP A 31 10.33 0.06 1.02
N PRO A 32 10.38 -0.26 2.32
CA PRO A 32 9.63 0.52 3.31
C PRO A 32 9.87 2.02 3.16
N LEU A 33 8.80 2.80 3.24
CA LEU A 33 8.70 4.25 3.03
C LEU A 33 8.71 4.71 1.58
N TYR A 34 9.00 3.84 0.61
CA TYR A 34 8.91 4.23 -0.81
C TYR A 34 7.46 4.45 -1.20
N GLU A 35 7.24 5.42 -2.07
CA GLU A 35 5.93 5.63 -2.70
C GLU A 35 5.81 4.73 -3.94
N ALA A 36 4.65 4.10 -4.07
CA ALA A 36 4.38 3.15 -5.14
C ALA A 36 2.90 3.18 -5.51
N PRO A 37 2.54 2.70 -6.71
CA PRO A 37 1.14 2.57 -7.08
C PRO A 37 0.45 1.46 -6.28
N ILE A 38 -0.79 1.73 -5.87
CA ILE A 38 -1.69 0.74 -5.30
C ILE A 38 -2.98 0.75 -6.07
N LEU A 39 -3.68 -0.38 -6.05
CA LEU A 39 -5.00 -0.51 -6.62
C LEU A 39 -6.03 -0.39 -5.49
N VAL A 40 -6.98 0.52 -5.65
CA VAL A 40 -8.07 0.69 -4.71
C VAL A 40 -9.41 0.61 -5.44
N ARG A 41 -10.41 0.07 -4.78
CA ARG A 41 -11.78 0.10 -5.29
C ARG A 41 -12.46 1.35 -4.76
N ASP A 42 -12.86 2.25 -5.65
CA ASP A 42 -13.59 3.46 -5.31
C ASP A 42 -15.09 3.19 -5.49
N GLY A 43 -15.79 2.91 -4.38
CA GLY A 43 -17.23 2.69 -4.40
C GLY A 43 -17.66 1.57 -5.34
N GLU A 44 -18.62 1.87 -6.23
CA GLU A 44 -19.19 0.92 -7.20
C GLU A 44 -18.47 0.92 -8.55
N ALA A 45 -17.34 1.60 -8.67
CA ALA A 45 -16.57 1.63 -9.91
C ALA A 45 -16.23 0.22 -10.38
N THR A 46 -16.38 -0.04 -11.68
CA THR A 46 -16.10 -1.37 -12.27
C THR A 46 -14.61 -1.63 -12.36
N ARG A 47 -13.79 -0.58 -12.51
CA ARG A 47 -12.34 -0.69 -12.59
C ARG A 47 -11.68 -0.17 -11.32
N PRO A 48 -10.63 -0.83 -10.84
CA PRO A 48 -9.85 -0.28 -9.73
C PRO A 48 -9.14 1.02 -10.15
N ALA A 49 -9.05 1.95 -9.22
CA ALA A 49 -8.27 3.17 -9.39
C ALA A 49 -6.83 2.94 -8.94
N VAL A 50 -5.88 3.56 -9.65
CA VAL A 50 -4.48 3.55 -9.25
C VAL A 50 -4.20 4.80 -8.42
N ARG A 51 -3.68 4.60 -7.22
CA ARG A 51 -3.32 5.67 -6.29
C ARG A 51 -1.85 5.53 -5.90
N ARG A 52 -1.26 6.64 -5.47
CA ARG A 52 0.09 6.65 -4.90
C ARG A 52 -0.01 6.44 -3.40
N ALA A 53 0.78 5.52 -2.85
CA ALA A 53 0.82 5.26 -1.41
C ALA A 53 2.22 4.89 -0.96
N SER A 54 2.50 5.13 0.32
CA SER A 54 3.76 4.72 0.93
C SER A 54 3.70 3.28 1.39
N PHE A 55 4.78 2.54 1.20
CA PHE A 55 4.92 1.18 1.73
C PHE A 55 5.17 1.24 3.24
N GLY A 56 4.23 0.73 4.02
CA GLY A 56 4.23 0.75 5.48
C GLY A 56 3.04 1.54 6.02
N LEU A 57 2.42 1.04 7.07
CA LEU A 57 1.25 1.66 7.65
C LEU A 57 1.66 2.83 8.56
N ARG A 58 1.09 4.00 8.31
CA ARG A 58 1.27 5.18 9.15
C ARG A 58 -0.04 5.54 9.82
N PRO A 59 -0.18 5.27 11.13
CA PRO A 59 -1.39 5.68 11.85
C PRO A 59 -1.53 7.21 11.88
N PRO A 60 -2.76 7.75 11.95
CA PRO A 60 -2.97 9.20 11.99
C PRO A 60 -2.27 9.90 13.15
N TRP A 61 -2.06 9.20 14.27
CA TRP A 61 -1.39 9.77 15.44
C TRP A 61 0.14 9.78 15.33
N ALA A 62 0.71 9.08 14.35
CA ALA A 62 2.16 9.05 14.14
C ALA A 62 2.60 10.26 13.33
N LYS A 63 3.31 11.19 13.96
CA LYS A 63 3.76 12.43 13.32
C LYS A 63 4.94 12.20 12.38
N ASP A 64 5.85 11.27 12.73
CA ASP A 64 7.04 10.99 11.95
C ASP A 64 6.74 9.92 10.88
N PRO A 65 6.93 10.23 9.58
CA PRO A 65 6.77 9.24 8.52
C PRO A 65 7.62 7.99 8.70
N LYS A 66 8.76 8.09 9.38
CA LYS A 66 9.66 6.96 9.66
C LYS A 66 9.03 5.89 10.54
N PHE A 67 7.92 6.19 11.19
CA PHE A 67 7.14 5.20 11.94
C PHE A 67 6.77 3.99 11.07
N ALA A 68 6.52 4.20 9.78
CA ALA A 68 6.18 3.14 8.85
C ALA A 68 7.26 2.07 8.68
N ARG A 69 8.49 2.32 9.09
CA ARG A 69 9.56 1.31 9.15
C ARG A 69 9.27 0.19 10.15
N LYS A 70 8.38 0.43 11.11
CA LYS A 70 7.99 -0.55 12.13
C LYS A 70 6.72 -1.30 11.76
N THR A 71 6.03 -0.88 10.69
CA THR A 71 4.68 -1.33 10.38
C THR A 71 4.51 -1.87 8.96
N TYR A 72 5.60 -2.15 8.25
CA TYR A 72 5.51 -2.70 6.90
C TYR A 72 5.14 -4.20 6.89
N ASN A 73 5.25 -4.87 8.04
CA ASN A 73 4.76 -6.24 8.24
C ASN A 73 3.88 -6.30 9.48
N ALA A 74 2.72 -6.95 9.35
CA ALA A 74 1.82 -7.20 10.45
C ALA A 74 1.86 -8.70 10.82
N ARG A 75 1.92 -9.00 12.11
CA ARG A 75 1.87 -10.38 12.60
C ARG A 75 0.41 -10.77 12.81
N SER A 76 0.01 -11.95 12.32
CA SER A 76 -1.38 -12.42 12.47
C SER A 76 -1.80 -12.53 13.94
N GLU A 77 -0.86 -12.85 14.84
CA GLU A 77 -1.14 -13.04 16.26
C GLU A 77 -1.55 -11.75 16.97
N THR A 78 -1.10 -10.59 16.49
CA THR A 78 -1.29 -9.31 17.17
C THR A 78 -1.93 -8.22 16.31
N VAL A 79 -2.21 -8.50 15.04
CA VAL A 79 -2.72 -7.48 14.09
C VAL A 79 -4.03 -6.84 14.55
N ALA A 80 -4.91 -7.60 15.22
CA ALA A 80 -6.18 -7.09 15.70
C ALA A 80 -6.08 -6.26 17.00
N GLU A 81 -4.94 -6.32 17.68
CA GLU A 81 -4.77 -5.74 19.02
C GLU A 81 -3.84 -4.53 19.04
N LEU A 82 -2.77 -4.54 18.25
CA LEU A 82 -1.79 -3.46 18.26
C LEU A 82 -2.41 -2.13 17.80
N ALA A 83 -2.06 -1.06 18.48
CA ALA A 83 -2.60 0.28 18.23
C ALA A 83 -2.45 0.72 16.77
N SER A 84 -1.36 0.32 16.10
CA SER A 84 -1.10 0.68 14.70
C SER A 84 -2.07 0.03 13.74
N TYR A 85 -2.53 -1.20 14.01
CA TYR A 85 -3.28 -2.02 13.06
C TYR A 85 -4.74 -2.24 13.43
N ARG A 86 -5.11 -2.17 14.71
CA ARG A 86 -6.45 -2.59 15.16
C ARG A 86 -7.59 -1.82 14.49
N LYS A 87 -7.42 -0.53 14.24
CA LYS A 87 -8.44 0.27 13.56
C LYS A 87 -8.54 -0.08 12.07
N PRO A 88 -7.45 -0.07 11.30
CA PRO A 88 -7.50 -0.58 9.93
C PRO A 88 -8.03 -2.01 9.83
N TRP A 89 -7.64 -2.89 10.74
CA TRP A 89 -8.10 -4.28 10.76
C TRP A 89 -9.62 -4.40 10.89
N ARG A 90 -10.24 -3.56 11.71
CA ARG A 90 -11.69 -3.58 11.92
C ARG A 90 -12.47 -2.95 10.76
N LEU A 91 -11.85 -2.01 10.04
CA LEU A 91 -12.53 -1.22 9.01
C LEU A 91 -12.36 -1.78 7.61
N ARG A 92 -11.42 -2.71 7.37
CA ARG A 92 -11.03 -3.19 6.04
C ARG A 92 -11.06 -4.71 5.92
#